data_cc3252410cff0cfe26ee9821e37c954c
#
_entry.id   cc3252410cff0cfe26ee9821e37c954c
#
_cell.length_a   1.000
_cell.length_b   1.000
_cell.length_c   1.000
_cell.angle_alpha   90.00
_cell.angle_beta   90.00
_cell.angle_gamma   90.00
#
_symmetry.space_group_name_H-M   'P 1'
#
loop_
_entity.id
_entity.type
_entity.pdbx_description
1 polymer ?
#
loop_
_entity_poly.entity_id
_entity_poly.type
_entity_poly.pdbx_seq_one_letter_code
_entity_poly.pdbx_strand_id
1 'polypeptide(L)'
;FYTYAFGKLTNGFLSDRANIAKFMSTGLGVSAVMNLFFGVTSVFWIFGILWAINGWFQSMGSAPAVVSVTQWFSSKERGTYYGIWAASHNIGEGLTFIGTASIVALFGWQAGFIVPGVICFIVAIILLFSLQDRPETYGLPNVSEYKGEVSTKKKAKKSIKDFQLDVLKSPIVIKIGLSATFLYTVRYAIHS
;
A
#
# COMPACT_ATOMS: atom_id res chain seq x y z
N PHE A 1 -6.07 0.36 -13.76
CA PHE A 1 -7.01 -0.06 -12.71
C PHE A 1 -7.00 -1.58 -12.49
N TYR A 2 -7.17 -2.41 -13.53
CA TYR A 2 -7.26 -3.88 -13.39
C TYR A 2 -6.00 -4.49 -12.75
N THR A 3 -4.82 -4.12 -13.22
CA THR A 3 -3.53 -4.60 -12.66
C THR A 3 -3.34 -4.18 -11.21
N TYR A 4 -3.77 -2.97 -10.85
CA TYR A 4 -3.73 -2.48 -9.47
C TYR A 4 -4.71 -3.26 -8.56
N ALA A 5 -5.94 -3.51 -9.04
CA ALA A 5 -6.95 -4.25 -8.27
C ALA A 5 -6.51 -5.70 -8.04
N PHE A 6 -6.02 -6.38 -9.09
CA PHE A 6 -5.48 -7.73 -8.98
C PHE A 6 -4.21 -7.76 -8.13
N GLY A 7 -3.35 -6.74 -8.30
CA GLY A 7 -2.17 -6.56 -7.48
C GLY A 7 -2.50 -6.39 -6.00
N LYS A 8 -3.53 -5.64 -5.63
CA LYS A 8 -3.97 -5.52 -4.22
C LYS A 8 -4.32 -6.85 -3.59
N LEU A 9 -5.01 -7.71 -4.32
CA LEU A 9 -5.38 -9.03 -3.82
C LEU A 9 -4.14 -9.91 -3.61
N THR A 10 -3.30 -10.03 -4.63
CA THR A 10 -2.12 -10.89 -4.60
C THR A 10 -1.04 -10.37 -3.66
N ASN A 11 -0.75 -9.06 -3.69
CA ASN A 11 0.22 -8.42 -2.82
C ASN A 11 -0.26 -8.38 -1.35
N GLY A 12 -1.58 -8.42 -1.10
CA GLY A 12 -2.13 -8.64 0.24
C GLY A 12 -1.65 -9.96 0.84
N PHE A 13 -1.74 -11.05 0.09
CA PHE A 13 -1.26 -12.36 0.53
C PHE A 13 0.28 -12.46 0.61
N LEU A 14 0.98 -11.79 -0.31
CA LEU A 14 2.44 -11.77 -0.30
C LEU A 14 2.99 -10.97 0.89
N SER A 15 2.34 -9.87 1.27
CA SER A 15 2.76 -9.01 2.39
C SER A 15 2.74 -9.73 3.75
N ASP A 16 1.89 -10.77 3.90
CA ASP A 16 1.84 -11.57 5.12
C ASP A 16 3.16 -12.29 5.43
N ARG A 17 3.98 -12.54 4.38
CA ARG A 17 5.24 -13.30 4.46
C ARG A 17 6.47 -12.46 4.17
N ALA A 18 6.29 -11.34 3.48
CA ALA A 18 7.38 -10.49 3.07
C ALA A 18 7.88 -9.62 4.23
N ASN A 19 9.13 -9.20 4.16
CA ASN A 19 9.65 -8.12 4.99
C ASN A 19 8.97 -6.81 4.57
N ILE A 20 8.30 -6.15 5.51
CA ILE A 20 7.44 -4.98 5.26
C ILE A 20 8.25 -3.84 4.61
N ALA A 21 9.42 -3.52 5.17
CA ALA A 21 10.26 -2.44 4.66
C ALA A 21 10.72 -2.69 3.22
N LYS A 22 11.27 -3.87 2.95
CA LYS A 22 11.75 -4.25 1.62
C LYS A 22 10.61 -4.30 0.62
N PHE A 23 9.46 -4.85 1.00
CA PHE A 23 8.31 -5.00 0.10
C PHE A 23 7.75 -3.65 -0.32
N MET A 24 7.52 -2.74 0.63
CA MET A 24 7.03 -1.39 0.34
C MET A 24 8.04 -0.57 -0.45
N SER A 25 9.33 -0.61 -0.07
CA SER A 25 10.38 0.12 -0.78
C SER A 25 10.57 -0.38 -2.20
N THR A 26 10.47 -1.69 -2.45
CA THR A 26 10.52 -2.25 -3.80
C THR A 26 9.35 -1.77 -4.64
N GLY A 27 8.12 -1.85 -4.10
CA GLY A 27 6.92 -1.37 -4.79
C GLY A 27 7.02 0.10 -5.17
N LEU A 28 7.41 0.95 -4.22
CA LEU A 28 7.56 2.38 -4.45
C LEU A 28 8.73 2.69 -5.40
N GLY A 29 9.87 2.01 -5.26
CA GLY A 29 11.05 2.20 -6.10
C GLY A 29 10.79 1.84 -7.56
N VAL A 30 10.16 0.70 -7.83
CA VAL A 30 9.78 0.32 -9.21
C VAL A 30 8.73 1.28 -9.77
N SER A 31 7.74 1.68 -8.97
CA SER A 31 6.77 2.71 -9.36
C SER A 31 7.45 4.03 -9.74
N ALA A 32 8.45 4.45 -8.95
CA ALA A 32 9.23 5.65 -9.22
C ALA A 32 9.97 5.54 -10.56
N VAL A 33 10.64 4.42 -10.82
CA VAL A 33 11.33 4.17 -12.10
C VAL A 33 10.34 4.20 -13.27
N MET A 34 9.15 3.59 -13.13
CA MET A 34 8.12 3.65 -14.17
C MET A 34 7.68 5.10 -14.44
N ASN A 35 7.57 5.93 -13.40
CA ASN A 35 7.24 7.35 -13.59
C ASN A 35 8.34 8.12 -14.34
N LEU A 36 9.62 7.82 -14.10
CA LEU A 36 10.71 8.41 -14.88
C LEU A 36 10.61 8.02 -16.35
N PHE A 37 10.29 6.76 -16.67
CA PHE A 37 10.07 6.32 -18.03
C PHE A 37 8.84 6.99 -18.69
N PHE A 38 7.78 7.26 -17.94
CA PHE A 38 6.63 8.02 -18.44
C PHE A 38 7.04 9.41 -18.92
N GLY A 39 7.93 10.08 -18.20
CA GLY A 39 8.37 11.42 -18.56
C GLY A 39 9.22 11.49 -19.85
N VAL A 40 9.79 10.36 -20.29
CA VAL A 40 10.66 10.33 -21.47
C VAL A 40 10.08 9.59 -22.68
N THR A 41 8.96 8.87 -22.52
CA THR A 41 8.33 8.13 -23.63
C THR A 41 7.14 8.87 -24.20
N SER A 42 7.00 8.84 -25.53
CA SER A 42 5.83 9.35 -26.25
C SER A 42 5.07 8.23 -26.99
N VAL A 43 5.53 6.97 -26.85
CA VAL A 43 4.96 5.84 -27.58
C VAL A 43 3.79 5.26 -26.79
N PHE A 44 2.59 5.32 -27.35
CA PHE A 44 1.34 4.90 -26.71
C PHE A 44 1.38 3.48 -26.12
N TRP A 45 1.87 2.50 -26.86
CA TRP A 45 1.92 1.11 -26.41
C TRP A 45 2.90 0.91 -25.25
N ILE A 46 4.05 1.59 -25.30
CA ILE A 46 5.04 1.56 -24.21
C ILE A 46 4.41 2.17 -22.96
N PHE A 47 3.72 3.30 -23.10
CA PHE A 47 3.02 3.95 -22.00
C PHE A 47 2.00 3.02 -21.35
N GLY A 48 1.20 2.30 -22.14
CA GLY A 48 0.23 1.32 -21.64
C GLY A 48 0.86 0.17 -20.84
N ILE A 49 1.97 -0.38 -21.35
CA ILE A 49 2.71 -1.45 -20.66
C ILE A 49 3.31 -0.95 -19.33
N LEU A 50 3.98 0.19 -19.36
CA LEU A 50 4.54 0.82 -18.17
C LEU A 50 3.44 1.11 -17.13
N TRP A 51 2.27 1.58 -17.58
CA TRP A 51 1.13 1.84 -16.70
C TRP A 51 0.60 0.57 -16.03
N ALA A 52 0.54 -0.53 -16.75
CA ALA A 52 0.14 -1.82 -16.21
C ALA A 52 1.13 -2.33 -15.15
N ILE A 53 2.44 -2.23 -15.43
CA ILE A 53 3.51 -2.58 -14.48
C ILE A 53 3.44 -1.68 -13.26
N ASN A 54 3.36 -0.37 -13.44
CA ASN A 54 3.23 0.60 -12.36
C ASN A 54 2.04 0.29 -11.45
N GLY A 55 0.88 -0.04 -12.04
CA GLY A 55 -0.31 -0.41 -11.26
C GLY A 55 -0.09 -1.60 -10.33
N TRP A 56 0.63 -2.62 -10.80
CA TRP A 56 0.99 -3.78 -9.98
C TRP A 56 1.89 -3.38 -8.80
N PHE A 57 2.99 -2.69 -9.06
CA PHE A 57 3.95 -2.33 -8.01
C PHE A 57 3.41 -1.28 -7.05
N GLN A 58 2.59 -0.34 -7.52
CA GLN A 58 1.93 0.64 -6.66
C GLN A 58 0.95 -0.01 -5.66
N SER A 59 0.38 -1.17 -6.00
CA SER A 59 -0.49 -1.92 -5.10
C SER A 59 0.24 -2.54 -3.89
N MET A 60 1.58 -2.59 -3.91
CA MET A 60 2.42 -3.14 -2.82
C MET A 60 2.51 -2.22 -1.59
N GLY A 61 1.91 -1.03 -1.61
CA GLY A 61 2.00 -0.07 -0.50
C GLY A 61 0.96 -0.29 0.58
N SER A 62 -0.30 -0.52 0.22
CA SER A 62 -1.42 -0.45 1.18
C SER A 62 -1.50 -1.63 2.15
N ALA A 63 -1.36 -2.86 1.68
CA ALA A 63 -1.48 -4.05 2.52
C ALA A 63 -0.37 -4.14 3.58
N PRO A 64 0.92 -3.99 3.25
CA PRO A 64 1.98 -4.03 4.25
C PRO A 64 1.92 -2.85 5.23
N ALA A 65 1.40 -1.67 4.83
CA ALA A 65 1.19 -0.56 5.77
C ALA A 65 0.18 -0.93 6.86
N VAL A 66 -0.95 -1.56 6.48
CA VAL A 66 -1.93 -2.07 7.45
C VAL A 66 -1.33 -3.16 8.32
N VAL A 67 -0.55 -4.08 7.75
CA VAL A 67 0.16 -5.12 8.50
C VAL A 67 1.11 -4.46 9.52
N SER A 68 1.88 -3.45 9.13
CA SER A 68 2.77 -2.71 10.04
C SER A 68 2.01 -2.11 11.22
N VAL A 69 0.90 -1.40 10.96
CA VAL A 69 0.05 -0.84 12.03
C VAL A 69 -0.45 -1.94 12.98
N THR A 70 -0.84 -3.10 12.47
CA THR A 70 -1.33 -4.20 13.32
C THR A 70 -0.25 -4.89 14.12
N GLN A 71 0.99 -4.85 13.69
CA GLN A 71 2.13 -5.48 14.36
C GLN A 71 2.78 -4.58 15.44
N TRP A 72 2.79 -3.26 15.21
CA TRP A 72 3.45 -2.31 16.10
C TRP A 72 2.51 -1.66 17.12
N PHE A 73 1.19 -1.71 16.91
CA PHE A 73 0.22 -1.06 17.79
C PHE A 73 -0.79 -2.05 18.37
N SER A 74 -1.16 -1.81 19.63
CA SER A 74 -2.14 -2.62 20.36
C SER A 74 -3.55 -2.48 19.78
N SER A 75 -4.44 -3.43 20.10
CA SER A 75 -5.83 -3.43 19.62
C SER A 75 -6.59 -2.15 19.96
N LYS A 76 -6.25 -1.51 21.08
CA LYS A 76 -6.85 -0.24 21.52
C LYS A 76 -6.36 0.97 20.73
N GLU A 77 -5.13 0.92 20.23
CA GLU A 77 -4.47 2.04 19.54
C GLU A 77 -4.61 1.98 18.01
N ARG A 78 -4.81 0.78 17.46
CA ARG A 78 -4.86 0.53 16.00
C ARG A 78 -5.82 1.46 15.27
N GLY A 79 -6.99 1.73 15.85
CA GLY A 79 -7.99 2.62 15.24
C GLY A 79 -7.45 4.03 14.99
N THR A 80 -6.75 4.60 15.96
CA THR A 80 -6.16 5.93 15.86
C THR A 80 -5.07 5.99 14.80
N TYR A 81 -4.11 5.06 14.84
CA TYR A 81 -3.00 5.04 13.88
C TYR A 81 -3.47 4.70 12.46
N TYR A 82 -4.46 3.81 12.32
CA TYR A 82 -5.09 3.56 11.03
C TYR A 82 -5.81 4.80 10.50
N GLY A 83 -6.49 5.55 11.36
CA GLY A 83 -7.14 6.82 11.00
C GLY A 83 -6.14 7.86 10.50
N ILE A 84 -4.99 8.02 11.17
CA ILE A 84 -3.91 8.91 10.74
C ILE A 84 -3.35 8.47 9.37
N TRP A 85 -3.10 7.17 9.20
CA TRP A 85 -2.64 6.63 7.93
C TRP A 85 -3.67 6.84 6.80
N ALA A 86 -4.95 6.63 7.07
CA ALA A 86 -6.01 6.86 6.09
C ALA A 86 -6.15 8.36 5.73
N ALA A 87 -6.01 9.27 6.71
CA ALA A 87 -6.02 10.71 6.48
C ALA A 87 -4.83 11.16 5.61
N SER A 88 -3.64 10.58 5.81
CA SER A 88 -2.45 10.90 5.02
C SER A 88 -2.64 10.62 3.53
N HIS A 89 -3.44 9.62 3.17
CA HIS A 89 -3.78 9.32 1.78
C HIS A 89 -4.53 10.48 1.10
N ASN A 90 -5.56 11.03 1.77
CA ASN A 90 -6.34 12.13 1.21
C ASN A 90 -5.52 13.44 1.14
N ILE A 91 -4.68 13.70 2.15
CA ILE A 91 -3.75 14.84 2.14
C ILE A 91 -2.75 14.70 0.98
N GLY A 92 -2.16 13.51 0.82
CA GLY A 92 -1.23 13.22 -0.25
C GLY A 92 -1.85 13.39 -1.63
N GLU A 93 -3.10 12.93 -1.83
CA GLU A 93 -3.86 13.11 -3.05
C GLU A 93 -4.03 14.60 -3.39
N GLY A 94 -4.50 15.42 -2.43
CA GLY A 94 -4.65 16.86 -2.62
C GLY A 94 -3.34 17.58 -2.95
N LEU A 95 -2.26 17.27 -2.22
CA LEU A 95 -0.93 17.82 -2.49
C LEU A 95 -0.41 17.42 -3.87
N THR A 96 -0.67 16.18 -4.30
CA THR A 96 -0.27 15.70 -5.62
C THR A 96 -0.98 16.45 -6.72
N PHE A 97 -2.30 16.68 -6.62
CA PHE A 97 -3.04 17.46 -7.63
C PHE A 97 -2.48 18.88 -7.78
N ILE A 98 -2.35 19.62 -6.67
CA ILE A 98 -1.85 20.99 -6.69
C ILE A 98 -0.39 21.04 -7.17
N GLY A 99 0.46 20.19 -6.60
CA GLY A 99 1.89 20.15 -6.91
C GLY A 99 2.16 19.77 -8.36
N THR A 100 1.51 18.71 -8.84
CA THR A 100 1.68 18.26 -10.23
C THR A 100 1.14 19.29 -11.23
N ALA A 101 -0.02 19.89 -10.96
CA ALA A 101 -0.57 20.94 -11.83
C ALA A 101 0.40 22.13 -11.95
N SER A 102 0.98 22.58 -10.83
CA SER A 102 1.96 23.66 -10.81
C SER A 102 3.25 23.31 -11.58
N ILE A 103 3.77 22.08 -11.39
CA ILE A 103 4.96 21.60 -12.09
C ILE A 103 4.71 21.52 -13.59
N VAL A 104 3.58 20.97 -14.01
CA VAL A 104 3.20 20.85 -15.43
C VAL A 104 3.03 22.23 -16.09
N ALA A 105 2.44 23.19 -15.39
CA ALA A 105 2.27 24.55 -15.89
C ALA A 105 3.60 25.28 -16.10
N LEU A 106 4.61 25.03 -15.29
CA LEU A 106 5.92 25.70 -15.35
C LEU A 106 6.92 24.98 -16.27
N PHE A 107 6.93 23.65 -16.25
CA PHE A 107 8.00 22.82 -16.85
C PHE A 107 7.51 21.84 -17.91
N GLY A 108 6.20 21.82 -18.22
CA GLY A 108 5.61 20.91 -19.17
C GLY A 108 5.22 19.54 -18.57
N TRP A 109 4.49 18.74 -19.36
CA TRP A 109 3.86 17.50 -18.92
C TRP A 109 4.87 16.42 -18.47
N GLN A 110 6.06 16.39 -19.09
CA GLN A 110 7.12 15.44 -18.74
C GLN A 110 7.57 15.62 -17.28
N ALA A 111 7.71 16.88 -16.85
CA ALA A 111 8.10 17.19 -15.48
C ALA A 111 7.05 16.72 -14.46
N GLY A 112 5.76 16.65 -14.86
CA GLY A 112 4.70 16.09 -14.03
C GLY A 112 4.87 14.60 -13.67
N PHE A 113 5.68 13.87 -14.43
CA PHE A 113 6.06 12.47 -14.12
C PHE A 113 7.46 12.39 -13.52
N ILE A 114 8.42 13.14 -14.05
CA ILE A 114 9.83 13.07 -13.63
C ILE A 114 9.99 13.55 -12.19
N VAL A 115 9.42 14.70 -11.82
CA VAL A 115 9.61 15.29 -10.49
C VAL A 115 9.01 14.39 -9.40
N PRO A 116 7.73 13.94 -9.49
CA PRO A 116 7.21 12.96 -8.54
C PRO A 116 7.99 11.64 -8.56
N GLY A 117 8.45 11.18 -9.72
CA GLY A 117 9.26 9.98 -9.86
C GLY A 117 10.56 10.06 -9.04
N VAL A 118 11.28 11.17 -9.15
CA VAL A 118 12.51 11.40 -8.36
C VAL A 118 12.21 11.46 -6.86
N ILE A 119 11.17 12.19 -6.46
CA ILE A 119 10.76 12.27 -5.05
C ILE A 119 10.40 10.88 -4.51
N CYS A 120 9.59 10.12 -5.23
CA CYS A 120 9.21 8.76 -4.84
C CYS A 120 10.43 7.84 -4.75
N PHE A 121 11.42 7.97 -5.63
CA PHE A 121 12.65 7.18 -5.58
C PHE A 121 13.46 7.47 -4.32
N ILE A 122 13.62 8.75 -3.97
CA ILE A 122 14.28 9.17 -2.72
C ILE A 122 13.52 8.61 -1.50
N VAL A 123 12.20 8.74 -1.50
CA VAL A 123 11.35 8.22 -0.41
C VAL A 123 11.44 6.69 -0.32
N ALA A 124 11.54 5.96 -1.44
CA ALA A 124 11.74 4.51 -1.43
C ALA A 124 13.05 4.11 -0.74
N ILE A 125 14.12 4.86 -0.97
CA ILE A 125 15.41 4.65 -0.28
C ILE A 125 15.28 4.95 1.21
N ILE A 126 14.65 6.07 1.57
CA ILE A 126 14.42 6.41 2.99
C ILE A 126 13.60 5.32 3.68
N LEU A 127 12.53 4.84 3.07
CA LEU A 127 11.69 3.76 3.62
C LEU A 127 12.48 2.47 3.83
N LEU A 128 13.39 2.13 2.92
CA LEU A 128 14.20 0.91 3.03
C LEU A 128 15.05 0.89 4.30
N PHE A 129 15.53 2.04 4.75
CA PHE A 129 16.40 2.16 5.92
C PHE A 129 15.66 2.57 7.20
N SER A 130 14.56 3.32 7.11
CA SER A 130 13.84 3.86 8.26
C SER A 130 12.65 3.01 8.70
N LEU A 131 11.99 2.30 7.76
CA LEU A 131 10.83 1.49 8.11
C LEU A 131 11.27 0.17 8.74
N GLN A 132 10.72 -0.12 9.89
CA GLN A 132 10.99 -1.37 10.60
C GLN A 132 10.03 -2.47 10.15
N ASP A 133 10.54 -3.71 10.12
CA ASP A 133 9.73 -4.90 9.88
C ASP A 133 8.90 -5.22 11.15
N ARG A 134 8.50 -6.46 11.34
CA ARG A 134 7.75 -6.92 12.50
C ARG A 134 8.61 -6.92 13.76
N PRO A 135 8.05 -6.68 14.96
CA PRO A 135 8.80 -6.76 16.21
C PRO A 135 9.55 -8.08 16.40
N GLU A 136 8.93 -9.20 16.00
CA GLU A 136 9.52 -10.52 16.12
C GLU A 136 10.81 -10.70 15.29
N THR A 137 10.96 -9.96 14.18
CA THR A 137 12.18 -9.97 13.36
C THR A 137 13.40 -9.43 14.13
N TYR A 138 13.14 -8.60 15.15
CA TYR A 138 14.16 -8.01 16.03
C TYR A 138 14.26 -8.71 17.38
N GLY A 139 13.62 -9.89 17.54
CA GLY A 139 13.61 -10.62 18.81
C GLY A 139 12.73 -9.98 19.89
N LEU A 140 11.87 -9.04 19.52
CA LEU A 140 10.94 -8.41 20.45
C LEU A 140 9.66 -9.25 20.58
N PRO A 141 9.00 -9.25 21.75
CA PRO A 141 7.72 -9.91 21.92
C PRO A 141 6.65 -9.24 21.03
N ASN A 142 5.60 -10.01 20.70
CA ASN A 142 4.44 -9.44 20.03
C ASN A 142 3.81 -8.33 20.88
N VAL A 143 3.31 -7.28 20.25
CA VAL A 143 2.72 -6.11 20.93
C VAL A 143 1.58 -6.50 21.89
N SER A 144 0.77 -7.49 21.53
CA SER A 144 -0.30 -7.99 22.41
C SER A 144 0.24 -8.66 23.67
N GLU A 145 1.35 -9.36 23.57
CA GLU A 145 2.05 -9.99 24.70
C GLU A 145 2.72 -8.92 25.56
N TYR A 146 3.44 -7.98 24.95
CA TYR A 146 4.11 -6.89 25.65
C TYR A 146 3.14 -5.99 26.44
N LYS A 147 1.94 -5.73 25.92
CA LYS A 147 0.92 -4.92 26.59
C LYS A 147 -0.04 -5.73 27.48
N GLY A 148 0.20 -7.03 27.67
CA GLY A 148 -0.65 -7.88 28.50
C GLY A 148 -2.09 -8.02 27.95
N GLU A 149 -2.29 -7.79 26.68
CA GLU A 149 -3.56 -8.09 26.02
C GLU A 149 -3.67 -9.61 25.94
N VAL A 150 -4.46 -10.22 26.84
CA VAL A 150 -4.62 -11.67 26.94
C VAL A 150 -5.12 -12.19 25.59
N SER A 151 -4.25 -12.88 24.89
CA SER A 151 -4.63 -13.66 23.72
C SER A 151 -5.51 -14.83 24.19
N THR A 152 -6.80 -14.65 24.17
CA THR A 152 -7.80 -15.61 24.68
C THR A 152 -7.89 -16.89 23.84
N LYS A 153 -7.01 -17.11 22.88
CA LYS A 153 -6.90 -18.40 22.16
C LYS A 153 -5.45 -18.62 21.73
N LYS A 154 -4.80 -19.62 22.27
CA LYS A 154 -3.76 -20.38 21.56
C LYS A 154 -4.43 -20.92 20.29
N LYS A 155 -4.46 -20.12 19.22
CA LYS A 155 -4.85 -20.61 17.90
C LYS A 155 -3.86 -21.68 17.53
N ALA A 156 -4.35 -22.91 17.35
CA ALA A 156 -3.56 -23.96 16.72
C ALA A 156 -2.83 -23.35 15.52
N LYS A 157 -1.55 -23.69 15.34
CA LYS A 157 -0.72 -23.23 14.23
C LYS A 157 -1.34 -23.75 12.91
N LYS A 158 -2.40 -23.11 12.43
CA LYS A 158 -2.90 -23.34 11.08
C LYS A 158 -1.83 -22.86 10.09
N SER A 159 -1.67 -23.57 9.01
CA SER A 159 -0.85 -23.09 7.89
C SER A 159 -1.35 -21.71 7.45
N ILE A 160 -0.43 -20.82 7.09
CA ILE A 160 -0.79 -19.48 6.59
C ILE A 160 -1.75 -19.58 5.40
N LYS A 161 -1.56 -20.59 4.53
CA LYS A 161 -2.44 -20.86 3.39
C LYS A 161 -3.88 -21.19 3.83
N ASP A 162 -4.03 -22.07 4.82
CA ASP A 162 -5.36 -22.46 5.33
C ASP A 162 -6.06 -21.28 6.01
N PHE A 163 -5.30 -20.45 6.73
CA PHE A 163 -5.82 -19.22 7.31
C PHE A 163 -6.31 -18.23 6.24
N GLN A 164 -5.54 -18.02 5.18
CA GLN A 164 -5.90 -17.14 4.06
C GLN A 164 -7.17 -17.64 3.35
N LEU A 165 -7.29 -18.94 3.14
CA LEU A 165 -8.51 -19.55 2.56
C LEU A 165 -9.73 -19.39 3.46
N ASP A 166 -9.57 -19.58 4.78
CA ASP A 166 -10.64 -19.36 5.75
C ASP A 166 -11.13 -17.90 5.74
N VAL A 167 -10.20 -16.95 5.63
CA VAL A 167 -10.52 -15.51 5.52
C VAL A 167 -11.33 -15.22 4.26
N LEU A 168 -10.92 -15.74 3.11
CA LEU A 168 -11.66 -15.56 1.85
C LEU A 168 -13.05 -16.16 1.86
N LYS A 169 -13.25 -17.27 2.58
CA LYS A 169 -14.56 -17.94 2.73
C LYS A 169 -15.42 -17.32 3.81
N SER A 170 -14.90 -16.41 4.60
CA SER A 170 -15.64 -15.80 5.71
C SER A 170 -16.77 -14.90 5.20
N PRO A 171 -18.04 -15.15 5.61
CA PRO A 171 -19.17 -14.33 5.18
C PRO A 171 -19.05 -12.88 5.65
N ILE A 172 -18.36 -12.62 6.74
CA ILE A 172 -18.08 -11.27 7.25
C ILE A 172 -17.17 -10.53 6.28
N VAL A 173 -16.09 -11.17 5.84
CA VAL A 173 -15.12 -10.57 4.90
C VAL A 173 -15.80 -10.30 3.56
N ILE A 174 -16.63 -11.22 3.07
CA ILE A 174 -17.37 -11.04 1.82
C ILE A 174 -18.33 -9.84 1.93
N LYS A 175 -19.09 -9.72 3.03
CA LYS A 175 -20.02 -8.59 3.26
C LYS A 175 -19.26 -7.26 3.34
N ILE A 176 -18.14 -7.20 4.06
CA ILE A 176 -17.30 -6.00 4.14
C ILE A 176 -16.75 -5.64 2.75
N GLY A 177 -16.28 -6.63 1.99
CA GLY A 177 -15.77 -6.42 0.63
C GLY A 177 -16.84 -5.87 -0.32
N LEU A 178 -18.06 -6.42 -0.28
CA LEU A 178 -19.19 -5.90 -1.06
C LEU A 178 -19.54 -4.46 -0.66
N SER A 179 -19.66 -4.18 0.63
CA SER A 179 -19.94 -2.83 1.13
C SER A 179 -18.87 -1.83 0.68
N ALA A 180 -17.59 -2.20 0.76
CA ALA A 180 -16.49 -1.38 0.29
C ALA A 180 -16.56 -1.15 -1.23
N THR A 181 -16.93 -2.17 -2.01
CA THR A 181 -17.10 -2.04 -3.47
C THR A 181 -18.16 -0.99 -3.81
N PHE A 182 -19.33 -1.06 -3.19
CA PHE A 182 -20.39 -0.06 -3.42
C PHE A 182 -19.94 1.34 -3.01
N LEU A 183 -19.31 1.49 -1.84
CA LEU A 183 -18.82 2.76 -1.36
C LEU A 183 -17.78 3.39 -2.31
N TYR A 184 -16.83 2.60 -2.78
CA TYR A 184 -15.83 3.08 -3.73
C TYR A 184 -16.41 3.39 -5.11
N THR A 185 -17.40 2.60 -5.58
CA THR A 185 -18.10 2.89 -6.84
C THR A 185 -18.80 4.24 -6.78
N VAL A 186 -19.53 4.52 -5.70
CA VAL A 186 -20.18 5.83 -5.49
C VAL A 186 -19.13 6.95 -5.40
N ARG A 187 -18.06 6.75 -4.62
CA ARG A 187 -16.99 7.73 -4.49
C ARG A 187 -16.38 8.11 -5.85
N TYR A 188 -16.04 7.12 -6.66
CA TYR A 188 -15.45 7.39 -7.99
C TYR A 188 -16.45 7.99 -8.97
N ALA A 189 -17.73 7.64 -8.90
CA ALA A 189 -18.77 8.27 -9.72
C ALA A 189 -18.99 9.77 -9.41
N ILE A 190 -18.71 10.20 -8.17
CA ILE A 190 -18.81 11.60 -7.76
C ILE A 190 -17.54 12.38 -8.13
N HIS A 191 -16.38 11.71 -8.17
CA HIS A 191 -15.08 12.35 -8.45
C HIS A 191 -14.71 12.40 -9.95
N SER A 192 -15.45 11.72 -10.81
CA SER A 192 -15.28 11.75 -12.27
C SER A 192 -16.19 12.79 -12.90
#